data_160b6c3127643210b79b07e95ed1c660
#
_entry.id   160b6c3127643210b79b07e95ed1c660
#
_cell.length_a   1.000
_cell.length_b   1.000
_cell.length_c   1.000
_cell.angle_alpha   90.00
_cell.angle_beta   90.00
_cell.angle_gamma   90.00
#
_symmetry.space_group_name_H-M   'P 1'
#
loop_
_entity.id
_entity.type
_entity.pdbx_description
1 polymer ?
#
loop_
_entity_poly.entity_id
_entity_poly.type
_entity_poly.pdbx_seq_one_letter_code
_entity_poly.pdbx_strand_id
1 'polypeptide(L)'
;MTRDTAHALSFGQAVGDYERGRPNYPREAVDWLLTSAHEALGHPVADAADVGAGTGKFTESLVAHGLAVTGVDPDPGMLTRLARNHPSVTALAGSAEQLPLDDASVDLVTFAQAWHWVDVAGASAEVTRVLRAGGSLGLVWNIRDASVDWVERLGDIIGASVAEQYDSLEPSVATPLEVVAFAEFAWECPMSREQLLAMVTSRSYVIAMGDAERHALLERVGELLETHPQVAGTDEYRMPYLTRVTVARVVR
;
A
#
# COMPACT_ATOMS: atom_id res chain seq x y z
N MET A 1 10.02 -14.04 -16.41
CA MET A 1 9.04 -13.12 -15.81
C MET A 1 7.86 -13.95 -15.34
N THR A 2 7.65 -14.02 -14.06
CA THR A 2 6.49 -14.71 -13.48
C THR A 2 5.21 -13.93 -13.76
N ARG A 3 4.05 -14.58 -13.69
CA ARG A 3 2.72 -13.98 -13.93
C ARG A 3 2.49 -12.75 -13.04
N ASP A 4 3.09 -12.73 -11.84
CA ASP A 4 2.98 -11.66 -10.85
C ASP A 4 3.71 -10.36 -11.26
N THR A 5 4.87 -10.47 -11.91
CA THR A 5 5.63 -9.28 -12.37
C THR A 5 4.90 -8.53 -13.50
N ALA A 6 4.17 -9.26 -14.38
CA ALA A 6 3.37 -8.63 -15.43
C ALA A 6 2.17 -7.84 -14.85
N HIS A 7 1.58 -8.31 -13.75
CA HIS A 7 0.50 -7.60 -13.05
C HIS A 7 1.01 -6.34 -12.36
N ALA A 8 2.18 -6.38 -11.70
CA ALA A 8 2.78 -5.20 -11.08
C ALA A 8 3.03 -4.06 -12.09
N LEU A 9 3.43 -4.38 -13.32
CA LEU A 9 3.69 -3.39 -14.38
C LEU A 9 2.42 -2.87 -15.09
N SER A 10 1.24 -3.47 -14.90
CA SER A 10 -0.01 -3.03 -15.55
C SER A 10 -0.61 -1.75 -14.94
N PHE A 11 -0.20 -1.37 -13.73
CA PHE A 11 -0.74 -0.21 -13.01
C PHE A 11 -0.40 1.13 -13.67
N GLY A 12 0.75 1.24 -14.35
CA GLY A 12 1.16 2.48 -15.02
C GLY A 12 0.19 3.00 -16.08
N GLN A 13 -0.61 2.13 -16.69
CA GLN A 13 -1.60 2.50 -17.71
C GLN A 13 -2.90 3.06 -17.09
N ALA A 14 -3.24 2.69 -15.85
CA ALA A 14 -4.44 3.13 -15.13
C ALA A 14 -4.13 4.13 -14.00
N VAL A 15 -3.04 4.88 -14.10
CA VAL A 15 -2.53 5.77 -13.03
C VAL A 15 -3.59 6.78 -12.54
N GLY A 16 -4.42 7.31 -13.42
CA GLY A 16 -5.44 8.29 -13.06
C GLY A 16 -6.53 7.72 -12.13
N ASP A 17 -7.03 6.52 -12.43
CA ASP A 17 -8.04 5.85 -11.59
C ASP A 17 -7.40 5.35 -10.29
N TYR A 18 -6.15 4.88 -10.36
CA TYR A 18 -5.37 4.48 -9.19
C TYR A 18 -5.26 5.62 -8.18
N GLU A 19 -4.88 6.82 -8.61
CA GLU A 19 -4.74 7.98 -7.71
C GLU A 19 -6.07 8.41 -7.08
N ARG A 20 -7.14 8.43 -7.87
CA ARG A 20 -8.48 8.83 -7.40
C ARG A 20 -9.10 7.82 -6.46
N GLY A 21 -8.89 6.53 -6.74
CA GLY A 21 -9.56 5.43 -6.04
C GLY A 21 -8.81 4.87 -4.84
N ARG A 22 -7.49 5.10 -4.74
CA ARG A 22 -6.71 4.58 -3.60
C ARG A 22 -6.71 5.55 -2.45
N PRO A 23 -7.12 5.13 -1.24
CA PRO A 23 -7.11 5.98 -0.05
C PRO A 23 -5.67 6.30 0.37
N ASN A 24 -5.52 7.41 1.09
CA ASN A 24 -4.31 7.68 1.88
C ASN A 24 -4.29 6.78 3.13
N TYR A 25 -3.34 7.01 4.01
CA TYR A 25 -3.18 6.22 5.24
C TYR A 25 -3.53 7.08 6.46
N PRO A 26 -4.19 6.54 7.48
CA PRO A 26 -4.52 7.28 8.68
C PRO A 26 -3.24 7.69 9.41
N ARG A 27 -3.23 8.94 9.89
CA ARG A 27 -2.07 9.53 10.55
C ARG A 27 -1.61 8.68 11.75
N GLU A 28 -2.55 8.16 12.52
CA GLU A 28 -2.26 7.35 13.71
C GLU A 28 -1.46 6.08 13.37
N ALA A 29 -1.71 5.47 12.21
CA ALA A 29 -0.96 4.31 11.77
C ALA A 29 0.50 4.67 11.42
N VAL A 30 0.70 5.83 10.79
CA VAL A 30 2.05 6.32 10.45
C VAL A 30 2.78 6.77 11.73
N ASP A 31 2.13 7.51 12.62
CA ASP A 31 2.67 7.91 13.92
C ASP A 31 3.12 6.70 14.73
N TRP A 32 2.32 5.63 14.75
CA TRP A 32 2.65 4.39 15.46
C TRP A 32 3.89 3.69 14.83
N LEU A 33 3.94 3.59 13.50
CA LEU A 33 5.08 3.03 12.78
C LEU A 33 6.38 3.78 13.12
N LEU A 34 6.33 5.11 13.05
CA LEU A 34 7.50 5.96 13.29
C LEU A 34 7.94 5.90 14.77
N THR A 35 6.98 5.85 15.70
CA THR A 35 7.27 5.67 17.12
C THR A 35 7.97 4.33 17.38
N SER A 36 7.45 3.25 16.82
CA SER A 36 8.05 1.92 16.94
C SER A 36 9.48 1.90 16.35
N ALA A 37 9.69 2.52 15.19
CA ALA A 37 11.03 2.59 14.59
C ALA A 37 12.00 3.44 15.44
N HIS A 38 11.54 4.59 15.96
CA HIS A 38 12.32 5.46 16.86
C HIS A 38 12.83 4.73 18.11
N GLU A 39 11.96 3.94 18.75
CA GLU A 39 12.33 3.19 19.95
C GLU A 39 13.54 2.25 19.75
N ALA A 40 13.65 1.65 18.57
CA ALA A 40 14.76 0.76 18.23
C ALA A 40 16.03 1.51 17.83
N LEU A 41 15.88 2.62 17.10
CA LEU A 41 16.99 3.47 16.67
C LEU A 41 17.61 4.24 17.86
N GLY A 42 16.79 4.63 18.85
CA GLY A 42 17.17 5.54 19.93
C GLY A 42 17.25 7.00 19.51
N HIS A 43 16.84 7.33 18.29
CA HIS A 43 16.72 8.69 17.74
C HIS A 43 15.57 8.74 16.72
N PRO A 44 15.03 9.92 16.38
CA PRO A 44 13.99 10.04 15.37
C PRO A 44 14.41 9.47 14.01
N VAL A 45 13.48 8.81 13.32
CA VAL A 45 13.66 8.39 11.93
C VAL A 45 13.90 9.61 11.07
N ALA A 46 14.97 9.63 10.28
CA ALA A 46 15.31 10.75 9.40
C ALA A 46 15.22 10.34 7.93
N ASP A 47 15.81 9.22 7.55
CA ASP A 47 15.88 8.73 6.19
C ASP A 47 14.99 7.49 6.01
N ALA A 48 14.11 7.51 5.01
CA ALA A 48 13.23 6.39 4.70
C ALA A 48 13.30 6.01 3.21
N ALA A 49 13.18 4.71 2.93
CA ALA A 49 12.93 4.19 1.60
C ALA A 49 11.49 3.64 1.54
N ASP A 50 10.68 4.16 0.62
CA ASP A 50 9.35 3.64 0.31
C ASP A 50 9.45 2.76 -0.94
N VAL A 51 9.31 1.44 -0.79
CA VAL A 51 9.54 0.46 -1.86
C VAL A 51 8.22 -0.07 -2.40
N GLY A 52 8.09 -0.08 -3.72
CA GLY A 52 6.79 -0.19 -4.37
C GLY A 52 5.98 1.09 -4.17
N ALA A 53 6.66 2.25 -4.21
CA ALA A 53 6.10 3.55 -3.87
C ALA A 53 4.91 3.96 -4.75
N GLY A 54 4.80 3.39 -5.96
CA GLY A 54 3.73 3.72 -6.89
C GLY A 54 3.72 5.21 -7.22
N THR A 55 2.55 5.82 -7.08
CA THR A 55 2.37 7.27 -7.29
C THR A 55 2.68 8.13 -6.06
N GLY A 56 3.12 7.51 -4.95
CA GLY A 56 3.54 8.20 -3.73
C GLY A 56 2.47 8.31 -2.64
N LYS A 57 1.45 7.48 -2.63
CA LYS A 57 0.37 7.55 -1.61
C LYS A 57 0.88 7.41 -0.18
N PHE A 58 1.78 6.46 0.09
CA PHE A 58 2.40 6.32 1.41
C PHE A 58 3.58 7.27 1.59
N THR A 59 4.35 7.50 0.54
CA THR A 59 5.41 8.50 0.48
C THR A 59 4.95 9.88 0.99
N GLU A 60 3.74 10.33 0.60
CA GLU A 60 3.11 11.58 1.06
C GLU A 60 3.05 11.63 2.59
N SER A 61 2.63 10.54 3.22
CA SER A 61 2.55 10.46 4.68
C SER A 61 3.92 10.57 5.35
N LEU A 62 4.94 9.90 4.80
CA LEU A 62 6.31 9.97 5.33
C LEU A 62 6.89 11.39 5.19
N VAL A 63 6.70 12.04 4.03
CA VAL A 63 7.14 13.41 3.79
C VAL A 63 6.42 14.39 4.73
N ALA A 64 5.12 14.21 4.96
CA ALA A 64 4.34 15.04 5.90
C ALA A 64 4.82 14.93 7.36
N HIS A 65 5.52 13.84 7.71
CA HIS A 65 6.19 13.66 9.00
C HIS A 65 7.65 14.19 9.02
N GLY A 66 8.10 14.81 7.93
CA GLY A 66 9.40 15.46 7.85
C GLY A 66 10.58 14.55 7.51
N LEU A 67 10.33 13.34 7.01
CA LEU A 67 11.38 12.42 6.61
C LEU A 67 11.98 12.79 5.25
N ALA A 68 13.27 12.54 5.07
CA ALA A 68 13.89 12.47 3.76
C ALA A 68 13.54 11.12 3.14
N VAL A 69 12.76 11.13 2.04
CA VAL A 69 12.22 9.91 1.46
C VAL A 69 12.83 9.64 0.09
N THR A 70 13.26 8.39 -0.12
CA THR A 70 13.56 7.82 -1.43
C THR A 70 12.45 6.85 -1.81
N GLY A 71 11.74 7.12 -2.90
CA GLY A 71 10.74 6.20 -3.46
C GLY A 71 11.37 5.28 -4.50
N VAL A 72 11.17 3.99 -4.36
CA VAL A 72 11.65 2.95 -5.28
C VAL A 72 10.47 2.24 -5.91
N ASP A 73 10.44 2.12 -7.24
CA ASP A 73 9.40 1.38 -7.94
C ASP A 73 9.96 0.80 -9.25
N PRO A 74 9.54 -0.41 -9.69
CA PRO A 74 9.97 -0.96 -10.97
C PRO A 74 9.26 -0.35 -12.19
N ASP A 75 8.12 0.35 -12.02
CA ASP A 75 7.33 0.94 -13.10
C ASP A 75 7.75 2.40 -13.36
N PRO A 76 8.32 2.72 -14.55
CA PRO A 76 8.72 4.09 -14.89
C PRO A 76 7.55 5.09 -14.93
N GLY A 77 6.33 4.62 -15.24
CA GLY A 77 5.12 5.46 -15.23
C GLY A 77 4.74 5.89 -13.82
N MET A 78 4.86 4.98 -12.84
CA MET A 78 4.68 5.27 -11.43
C MET A 78 5.74 6.25 -10.92
N LEU A 79 7.02 6.02 -11.22
CA LEU A 79 8.11 6.94 -10.84
C LEU A 79 7.95 8.34 -11.42
N THR A 80 7.52 8.44 -12.68
CA THR A 80 7.24 9.74 -13.31
C THR A 80 6.15 10.48 -12.53
N ARG A 81 5.13 9.76 -12.06
CA ARG A 81 4.03 10.35 -11.30
C ARG A 81 4.46 10.70 -9.88
N LEU A 82 5.20 9.81 -9.22
CA LEU A 82 5.81 10.06 -7.90
C LEU A 82 6.61 11.38 -7.90
N ALA A 83 7.52 11.54 -8.86
CA ALA A 83 8.36 12.74 -8.97
C ALA A 83 7.54 14.03 -9.23
N ARG A 84 6.41 13.92 -9.93
CA ARG A 84 5.50 15.06 -10.16
C ARG A 84 4.70 15.42 -8.91
N ASN A 85 4.21 14.42 -8.19
CA ASN A 85 3.41 14.59 -6.99
C ASN A 85 4.27 15.09 -5.81
N HIS A 86 5.51 14.60 -5.72
CA HIS A 86 6.43 14.86 -4.61
C HIS A 86 7.81 15.29 -5.11
N PRO A 87 8.00 16.55 -5.55
CA PRO A 87 9.26 17.02 -6.15
C PRO A 87 10.48 16.98 -5.20
N SER A 88 10.24 16.88 -3.89
CA SER A 88 11.30 16.75 -2.87
C SER A 88 11.79 15.31 -2.67
N VAL A 89 11.09 14.32 -3.26
CA VAL A 89 11.39 12.90 -3.11
C VAL A 89 12.34 12.45 -4.21
N THR A 90 13.37 11.70 -3.84
CA THR A 90 14.22 11.02 -4.82
C THR A 90 13.49 9.78 -5.34
N ALA A 91 13.20 9.74 -6.64
CA ALA A 91 12.52 8.62 -7.29
C ALA A 91 13.54 7.75 -8.05
N LEU A 92 13.67 6.49 -7.69
CA LEU A 92 14.65 5.56 -8.26
C LEU A 92 13.97 4.31 -8.84
N ALA A 93 14.44 3.89 -10.02
CA ALA A 93 14.01 2.63 -10.62
C ALA A 93 14.72 1.45 -9.92
N GLY A 94 13.96 0.49 -9.41
CA GLY A 94 14.49 -0.69 -8.75
C GLY A 94 13.40 -1.67 -8.33
N SER A 95 13.81 -2.84 -7.84
CA SER A 95 12.91 -3.83 -7.26
C SER A 95 13.25 -4.03 -5.79
N ALA A 96 12.36 -4.72 -5.06
CA ALA A 96 12.56 -5.07 -3.67
C ALA A 96 13.78 -5.98 -3.44
N GLU A 97 14.09 -6.83 -4.44
CA GLU A 97 15.19 -7.79 -4.44
C GLU A 97 16.53 -7.18 -4.88
N GLN A 98 16.49 -5.94 -5.40
CA GLN A 98 17.67 -5.17 -5.82
C GLN A 98 17.41 -3.68 -5.63
N LEU A 99 17.59 -3.22 -4.40
CA LEU A 99 17.39 -1.81 -4.05
C LEU A 99 18.56 -0.94 -4.54
N PRO A 100 18.28 0.16 -5.26
CA PRO A 100 19.30 1.09 -5.73
C PRO A 100 19.75 2.05 -4.62
N LEU A 101 20.11 1.50 -3.47
CA LEU A 101 20.49 2.20 -2.25
C LEU A 101 21.80 1.63 -1.72
N ASP A 102 22.60 2.47 -1.09
CA ASP A 102 23.83 2.06 -0.44
C ASP A 102 23.55 1.22 0.84
N ASP A 103 24.52 0.44 1.27
CA ASP A 103 24.48 -0.30 2.53
C ASP A 103 24.31 0.66 3.71
N ALA A 104 23.48 0.29 4.68
CA ALA A 104 23.26 1.06 5.91
C ALA A 104 22.96 2.55 5.66
N SER A 105 22.12 2.86 4.66
CA SER A 105 21.83 4.22 4.21
C SER A 105 20.50 4.80 4.72
N VAL A 106 19.58 3.95 5.20
CA VAL A 106 18.25 4.40 5.67
C VAL A 106 17.91 3.86 7.07
N ASP A 107 17.05 4.58 7.78
CA ASP A 107 16.56 4.22 9.10
C ASP A 107 15.31 3.33 9.03
N LEU A 108 14.51 3.53 7.97
CA LEU A 108 13.23 2.87 7.76
C LEU A 108 13.08 2.45 6.30
N VAL A 109 12.70 1.22 6.07
CA VAL A 109 12.19 0.75 4.77
C VAL A 109 10.72 0.46 4.91
N THR A 110 9.89 0.95 3.98
CA THR A 110 8.44 0.72 3.98
C THR A 110 7.99 0.03 2.72
N PHE A 111 6.98 -0.84 2.85
CA PHE A 111 6.19 -1.40 1.77
C PHE A 111 4.71 -1.17 2.08
N ALA A 112 4.09 -0.26 1.36
CA ALA A 112 2.68 0.02 1.49
C ALA A 112 1.91 -0.63 0.34
N GLN A 113 1.08 -1.65 0.62
CA GLN A 113 0.36 -2.45 -0.38
C GLN A 113 1.28 -3.16 -1.40
N ALA A 114 2.54 -3.44 -1.06
CA ALA A 114 3.53 -3.91 -2.04
C ALA A 114 4.22 -5.24 -1.68
N TRP A 115 4.33 -5.60 -0.39
CA TRP A 115 5.09 -6.77 0.06
C TRP A 115 4.59 -8.11 -0.48
N HIS A 116 3.34 -8.23 -0.87
CA HIS A 116 2.78 -9.46 -1.46
C HIS A 116 3.23 -9.73 -2.91
N TRP A 117 4.01 -8.82 -3.51
CA TRP A 117 4.56 -8.97 -4.86
C TRP A 117 6.01 -9.44 -4.89
N VAL A 118 6.71 -9.48 -3.73
CA VAL A 118 8.15 -9.70 -3.66
C VAL A 118 8.53 -11.16 -3.49
N ASP A 119 9.75 -11.51 -3.89
CA ASP A 119 10.44 -12.68 -3.34
C ASP A 119 10.90 -12.34 -1.93
N VAL A 120 10.25 -12.95 -0.93
CA VAL A 120 10.45 -12.61 0.48
C VAL A 120 11.90 -12.76 0.91
N ALA A 121 12.60 -13.79 0.42
CA ALA A 121 13.99 -14.04 0.81
C ALA A 121 14.93 -12.97 0.24
N GLY A 122 14.80 -12.66 -1.05
CA GLY A 122 15.59 -11.62 -1.71
C GLY A 122 15.31 -10.23 -1.16
N ALA A 123 14.03 -9.87 -1.00
CA ALA A 123 13.62 -8.58 -0.46
C ALA A 123 14.09 -8.40 0.99
N SER A 124 13.98 -9.44 1.85
CA SER A 124 14.47 -9.37 3.24
C SER A 124 15.98 -9.18 3.32
N ALA A 125 16.73 -9.79 2.41
CA ALA A 125 18.19 -9.61 2.34
C ALA A 125 18.56 -8.17 1.97
N GLU A 126 17.90 -7.60 0.94
CA GLU A 126 18.14 -6.22 0.50
C GLU A 126 17.71 -5.20 1.57
N VAL A 127 16.53 -5.39 2.19
CA VAL A 127 16.09 -4.57 3.33
C VAL A 127 17.13 -4.59 4.45
N THR A 128 17.64 -5.77 4.79
CA THR A 128 18.68 -5.90 5.82
C THR A 128 19.95 -5.16 5.44
N ARG A 129 20.35 -5.20 4.17
CA ARG A 129 21.57 -4.53 3.66
C ARG A 129 21.45 -3.01 3.76
N VAL A 130 20.33 -2.44 3.37
CA VAL A 130 20.15 -0.97 3.29
C VAL A 130 19.82 -0.34 4.64
N LEU A 131 19.27 -1.10 5.60
CA LEU A 131 18.94 -0.61 6.92
C LEU A 131 20.21 -0.31 7.74
N ARG A 132 20.22 0.85 8.38
CA ARG A 132 21.18 1.16 9.44
C ARG A 132 20.97 0.24 10.64
N ALA A 133 21.98 0.15 11.49
CA ALA A 133 21.86 -0.60 12.75
C ALA A 133 20.70 -0.04 13.61
N GLY A 134 19.77 -0.90 13.99
CA GLY A 134 18.54 -0.49 14.68
C GLY A 134 17.40 -0.03 13.78
N GLY A 135 17.62 0.03 12.47
CA GLY A 135 16.59 0.36 11.50
C GLY A 135 15.47 -0.67 11.43
N SER A 136 14.34 -0.29 10.88
CA SER A 136 13.11 -1.10 10.85
C SER A 136 12.54 -1.26 9.45
N LEU A 137 11.89 -2.39 9.21
CA LEU A 137 10.99 -2.62 8.08
C LEU A 137 9.56 -2.37 8.54
N GLY A 138 8.83 -1.51 7.83
CA GLY A 138 7.39 -1.26 8.02
C GLY A 138 6.58 -1.83 6.86
N LEU A 139 5.66 -2.73 7.16
CA LEU A 139 4.73 -3.29 6.19
C LEU A 139 3.34 -2.76 6.47
N VAL A 140 2.69 -2.13 5.48
CA VAL A 140 1.44 -1.39 5.68
C VAL A 140 0.39 -1.81 4.65
N TRP A 141 -0.81 -2.13 5.12
CA TRP A 141 -1.96 -2.43 4.26
C TRP A 141 -3.21 -1.68 4.71
N ASN A 142 -3.91 -1.11 3.75
CA ASN A 142 -5.30 -0.72 3.90
C ASN A 142 -6.18 -1.87 3.40
N ILE A 143 -7.00 -2.42 4.27
CA ILE A 143 -7.94 -3.49 4.01
C ILE A 143 -9.35 -2.95 4.25
N ARG A 144 -10.28 -3.20 3.34
CA ARG A 144 -11.69 -2.82 3.56
C ARG A 144 -12.24 -3.66 4.71
N ASP A 145 -12.98 -3.02 5.62
CA ASP A 145 -13.59 -3.72 6.73
C ASP A 145 -14.88 -4.45 6.29
N ALA A 146 -14.73 -5.73 5.94
CA ALA A 146 -15.82 -6.58 5.52
C ALA A 146 -16.77 -7.01 6.66
N SER A 147 -16.53 -6.58 7.90
CA SER A 147 -17.51 -6.75 8.99
C SER A 147 -18.74 -5.85 8.80
N VAL A 148 -18.65 -4.85 7.93
CA VAL A 148 -19.74 -3.96 7.55
C VAL A 148 -20.47 -4.52 6.33
N ASP A 149 -21.78 -4.80 6.45
CA ASP A 149 -22.58 -5.56 5.47
C ASP A 149 -22.46 -5.07 4.02
N TRP A 150 -22.57 -3.75 3.77
CA TRP A 150 -22.45 -3.25 2.40
C TRP A 150 -21.03 -3.41 1.83
N VAL A 151 -20.01 -3.43 2.66
CA VAL A 151 -18.61 -3.65 2.25
C VAL A 151 -18.36 -5.13 1.94
N GLU A 152 -18.93 -6.04 2.74
CA GLU A 152 -18.93 -7.48 2.46
C GLU A 152 -19.58 -7.75 1.10
N ARG A 153 -20.78 -7.20 0.86
CA ARG A 153 -21.48 -7.34 -0.43
C ARG A 153 -20.74 -6.71 -1.60
N LEU A 154 -20.09 -5.57 -1.37
CA LEU A 154 -19.18 -5.00 -2.37
C LEU A 154 -18.03 -5.97 -2.67
N GLY A 155 -17.48 -6.61 -1.65
CA GLY A 155 -16.46 -7.66 -1.78
C GLY A 155 -16.94 -8.84 -2.63
N ASP A 156 -18.17 -9.31 -2.43
CA ASP A 156 -18.79 -10.39 -3.22
C ASP A 156 -18.94 -10.01 -4.71
N ILE A 157 -19.19 -8.74 -4.98
CA ILE A 157 -19.34 -8.25 -6.36
C ILE A 157 -17.99 -8.14 -7.05
N ILE A 158 -17.00 -7.49 -6.39
CA ILE A 158 -15.73 -7.12 -7.02
C ILE A 158 -14.60 -8.13 -6.72
N GLY A 159 -14.83 -9.12 -5.88
CA GLY A 159 -13.81 -10.06 -5.42
C GLY A 159 -12.85 -9.46 -4.39
N ALA A 160 -12.15 -10.33 -3.68
CA ALA A 160 -11.09 -9.94 -2.75
C ALA A 160 -9.78 -9.71 -3.51
N SER A 161 -9.04 -8.67 -3.15
CA SER A 161 -7.67 -8.48 -3.62
C SER A 161 -6.72 -9.47 -2.93
N VAL A 162 -5.51 -9.67 -3.50
CA VAL A 162 -4.47 -10.49 -2.87
C VAL A 162 -4.17 -10.00 -1.45
N ALA A 163 -4.16 -8.68 -1.23
CA ALA A 163 -3.96 -8.08 0.08
C ALA A 163 -5.10 -8.40 1.08
N GLU A 164 -6.34 -8.51 0.61
CA GLU A 164 -7.51 -8.90 1.40
C GLU A 164 -7.59 -10.41 1.65
N GLN A 165 -6.96 -11.21 0.79
CA GLN A 165 -6.80 -12.66 0.97
C GLN A 165 -5.61 -13.01 1.88
N TYR A 166 -4.80 -12.03 2.25
CA TYR A 166 -3.69 -12.20 3.18
C TYR A 166 -4.26 -12.37 4.60
N ASP A 167 -4.75 -13.60 4.83
CA ASP A 167 -5.47 -14.00 6.06
C ASP A 167 -4.52 -14.15 7.26
N SER A 168 -3.20 -14.08 7.02
CA SER A 168 -2.22 -14.05 8.10
C SER A 168 -2.04 -12.62 8.60
N LEU A 169 -2.38 -12.40 9.86
CA LEU A 169 -2.10 -11.16 10.59
C LEU A 169 -0.61 -10.80 10.58
N GLU A 170 0.25 -11.75 10.27
CA GLU A 170 1.71 -11.58 10.22
C GLU A 170 2.22 -11.88 8.82
N PRO A 171 2.66 -10.86 8.06
CA PRO A 171 3.35 -11.08 6.80
C PRO A 171 4.66 -11.82 7.06
N SER A 172 4.98 -12.80 6.21
CA SER A 172 6.25 -13.51 6.32
C SER A 172 7.42 -12.61 5.93
N VAL A 173 8.45 -12.63 6.75
CA VAL A 173 9.78 -12.05 6.47
C VAL A 173 10.82 -13.16 6.57
N ALA A 174 11.99 -12.98 5.95
CA ALA A 174 13.07 -13.98 6.03
C ALA A 174 14.19 -13.49 6.97
N THR A 175 14.85 -14.45 7.61
CA THR A 175 16.04 -14.21 8.44
C THR A 175 17.06 -13.35 7.68
N PRO A 176 17.69 -12.33 8.33
CA PRO A 176 17.69 -12.08 9.78
C PRO A 176 16.56 -11.15 10.27
N LEU A 177 15.54 -10.83 9.47
CA LEU A 177 14.39 -10.04 9.89
C LEU A 177 13.42 -10.91 10.72
N GLU A 178 12.91 -10.36 11.80
CA GLU A 178 11.78 -10.92 12.57
C GLU A 178 10.73 -9.86 12.83
N VAL A 179 9.45 -10.27 12.80
CA VAL A 179 8.33 -9.40 13.18
C VAL A 179 8.40 -9.16 14.68
N VAL A 180 8.41 -7.88 15.08
CA VAL A 180 8.55 -7.46 16.48
C VAL A 180 7.34 -6.70 17.02
N ALA A 181 6.52 -6.13 16.14
CA ALA A 181 5.32 -5.40 16.54
C ALA A 181 4.25 -5.41 15.43
N PHE A 182 3.00 -5.34 15.84
CA PHE A 182 1.83 -5.27 14.98
C PHE A 182 0.78 -4.34 15.59
N ALA A 183 0.10 -3.56 14.75
CA ALA A 183 -1.07 -2.79 15.15
C ALA A 183 -2.09 -2.72 14.01
N GLU A 184 -3.35 -2.51 14.38
CA GLU A 184 -4.46 -2.32 13.46
C GLU A 184 -5.23 -1.04 13.83
N PHE A 185 -5.58 -0.26 12.81
CA PHE A 185 -6.26 1.03 12.97
C PHE A 185 -7.53 1.03 12.12
N ALA A 186 -8.69 1.11 12.77
CA ALA A 186 -9.96 1.26 12.11
C ALA A 186 -10.23 2.73 11.80
N TRP A 187 -10.65 3.03 10.58
CA TRP A 187 -10.97 4.38 10.14
C TRP A 187 -11.92 4.38 8.94
N GLU A 188 -12.49 5.53 8.62
CA GLU A 188 -13.38 5.69 7.49
C GLU A 188 -12.78 6.63 6.45
N CYS A 189 -12.82 6.24 5.18
CA CYS A 189 -12.44 7.08 4.05
C CYS A 189 -13.69 7.63 3.38
N PRO A 190 -13.97 8.94 3.46
CA PRO A 190 -15.05 9.55 2.71
C PRO A 190 -14.72 9.51 1.21
N MET A 191 -15.66 9.00 0.42
CA MET A 191 -15.51 8.84 -1.02
C MET A 191 -16.77 9.33 -1.74
N SER A 192 -16.61 10.08 -2.82
CA SER A 192 -17.67 10.28 -3.78
C SER A 192 -17.97 9.00 -4.54
N ARG A 193 -19.12 8.93 -5.26
CA ARG A 193 -19.43 7.80 -6.15
C ARG A 193 -18.32 7.59 -7.18
N GLU A 194 -17.79 8.66 -7.75
CA GLU A 194 -16.71 8.60 -8.75
C GLU A 194 -15.44 7.97 -8.15
N GLN A 195 -15.05 8.39 -6.94
CA GLN A 195 -13.88 7.84 -6.25
C GLN A 195 -14.05 6.36 -5.90
N LEU A 196 -15.25 5.95 -5.46
CA LEU A 196 -15.55 4.56 -5.16
C LEU A 196 -15.46 3.70 -6.44
N LEU A 197 -16.04 4.15 -7.56
CA LEU A 197 -15.94 3.44 -8.83
C LEU A 197 -14.50 3.42 -9.35
N ALA A 198 -13.73 4.51 -9.19
CA ALA A 198 -12.30 4.54 -9.51
C ALA A 198 -11.49 3.55 -8.63
N MET A 199 -11.84 3.39 -7.35
CA MET A 199 -11.25 2.38 -6.49
C MET A 199 -11.51 0.95 -7.02
N VAL A 200 -12.70 0.68 -7.52
CA VAL A 200 -13.06 -0.61 -8.13
C VAL A 200 -12.26 -0.83 -9.43
N THR A 201 -12.24 0.15 -10.33
CA THR A 201 -11.58 0.04 -11.65
C THR A 201 -10.04 0.02 -11.55
N SER A 202 -9.46 0.53 -10.45
CA SER A 202 -8.01 0.51 -10.21
C SER A 202 -7.46 -0.86 -9.78
N ARG A 203 -8.31 -1.87 -9.60
CA ARG A 203 -7.86 -3.21 -9.21
C ARG A 203 -7.27 -3.96 -10.38
N SER A 204 -6.12 -4.62 -10.18
CA SER A 204 -5.37 -5.29 -11.25
C SER A 204 -6.20 -6.26 -12.08
N TYR A 205 -7.06 -7.05 -11.42
CA TYR A 205 -7.93 -8.00 -12.11
C TYR A 205 -9.08 -7.32 -12.87
N VAL A 206 -9.58 -6.15 -12.41
CA VAL A 206 -10.59 -5.37 -13.14
C VAL A 206 -9.96 -4.68 -14.36
N ILE A 207 -8.72 -4.21 -14.25
CA ILE A 207 -7.95 -3.68 -15.38
C ILE A 207 -7.80 -4.76 -16.48
N ALA A 208 -7.61 -6.01 -16.09
CA ALA A 208 -7.45 -7.15 -17.00
C ALA A 208 -8.78 -7.66 -17.62
N MET A 209 -9.95 -7.21 -17.14
CA MET A 209 -11.25 -7.62 -17.66
C MET A 209 -11.52 -7.01 -19.03
N GLY A 210 -12.30 -7.72 -19.84
CA GLY A 210 -12.90 -7.18 -21.07
C GLY A 210 -13.92 -6.08 -20.77
N ASP A 211 -14.16 -5.19 -21.74
CA ASP A 211 -15.03 -4.03 -21.56
C ASP A 211 -16.47 -4.40 -21.14
N ALA A 212 -17.04 -5.46 -21.74
CA ALA A 212 -18.40 -5.92 -21.40
C ALA A 212 -18.49 -6.46 -19.95
N GLU A 213 -17.48 -7.21 -19.52
CA GLU A 213 -17.40 -7.76 -18.16
C GLU A 213 -17.21 -6.64 -17.12
N ARG A 214 -16.35 -5.68 -17.43
CA ARG A 214 -16.12 -4.50 -16.59
C ARG A 214 -17.38 -3.65 -16.47
N HIS A 215 -18.13 -3.47 -17.55
CA HIS A 215 -19.40 -2.74 -17.55
C HIS A 215 -20.42 -3.44 -16.65
N ALA A 216 -20.62 -4.74 -16.81
CA ALA A 216 -21.52 -5.52 -15.97
C ALA A 216 -21.13 -5.51 -14.48
N LEU A 217 -19.83 -5.51 -14.17
CA LEU A 217 -19.34 -5.36 -12.80
C LEU A 217 -19.75 -3.99 -12.23
N LEU A 218 -19.54 -2.91 -12.97
CA LEU A 218 -19.87 -1.55 -12.53
C LEU A 218 -21.37 -1.33 -12.38
N GLU A 219 -22.22 -1.95 -13.23
CA GLU A 219 -23.67 -1.95 -13.07
C GLU A 219 -24.09 -2.59 -11.74
N ARG A 220 -23.53 -3.76 -11.38
CA ARG A 220 -23.81 -4.43 -10.11
C ARG A 220 -23.36 -3.60 -8.90
N VAL A 221 -22.19 -2.94 -8.99
CA VAL A 221 -21.75 -2.00 -7.97
C VAL A 221 -22.72 -0.83 -7.85
N GLY A 222 -23.16 -0.26 -8.98
CA GLY A 222 -24.16 0.80 -9.03
C GLY A 222 -25.47 0.40 -8.34
N GLU A 223 -25.99 -0.78 -8.65
CA GLU A 223 -27.21 -1.33 -8.02
C GLU A 223 -27.06 -1.47 -6.50
N LEU A 224 -25.90 -1.98 -6.03
CA LEU A 224 -25.61 -2.05 -4.59
C LEU A 224 -25.69 -0.67 -3.93
N LEU A 225 -25.05 0.34 -4.52
CA LEU A 225 -25.01 1.71 -3.96
C LEU A 225 -26.41 2.38 -3.98
N GLU A 226 -27.29 2.00 -4.89
CA GLU A 226 -28.64 2.54 -5.02
C GLU A 226 -29.68 1.84 -4.13
N THR A 227 -29.43 0.57 -3.78
CA THR A 227 -30.45 -0.25 -3.09
C THR A 227 -30.09 -0.64 -1.67
N HIS A 228 -28.79 -0.65 -1.31
CA HIS A 228 -28.37 -1.11 0.01
C HIS A 228 -28.74 -0.12 1.11
N PRO A 229 -29.45 -0.52 2.19
CA PRO A 229 -29.97 0.39 3.21
C PRO A 229 -28.95 1.30 3.89
N GLN A 230 -27.69 0.86 4.01
CA GLN A 230 -26.64 1.64 4.66
C GLN A 230 -26.04 2.76 3.79
N VAL A 231 -26.21 2.68 2.45
CA VAL A 231 -25.55 3.61 1.51
C VAL A 231 -26.51 4.20 0.46
N ALA A 232 -27.73 3.67 0.33
CA ALA A 232 -28.69 4.19 -0.62
C ALA A 232 -29.08 5.64 -0.28
N GLY A 233 -29.11 6.51 -1.30
CA GLY A 233 -29.50 7.91 -1.18
C GLY A 233 -28.43 8.81 -0.54
N THR A 234 -27.17 8.34 -0.41
CA THR A 234 -26.05 9.18 0.04
C THR A 234 -25.21 9.66 -1.14
N ASP A 235 -24.67 10.87 -1.03
CA ASP A 235 -23.72 11.44 -1.99
C ASP A 235 -22.26 11.19 -1.58
N GLU A 236 -22.03 10.82 -0.31
CA GLU A 236 -20.72 10.51 0.26
C GLU A 236 -20.75 9.12 0.92
N TYR A 237 -19.89 8.24 0.46
CA TYR A 237 -19.73 6.89 0.96
C TYR A 237 -18.56 6.85 1.95
N ARG A 238 -18.83 6.56 3.21
CA ARG A 238 -17.79 6.38 4.22
C ARG A 238 -17.29 4.94 4.17
N MET A 239 -16.26 4.70 3.36
CA MET A 239 -15.66 3.38 3.22
C MET A 239 -14.87 3.03 4.47
N PRO A 240 -15.28 2.02 5.26
CA PRO A 240 -14.53 1.58 6.42
C PRO A 240 -13.30 0.78 5.99
N TYR A 241 -12.18 1.12 6.60
CA TYR A 241 -10.88 0.47 6.40
C TYR A 241 -10.26 0.06 7.74
N LEU A 242 -9.50 -1.02 7.66
CA LEU A 242 -8.53 -1.43 8.67
C LEU A 242 -7.13 -1.20 8.08
N THR A 243 -6.34 -0.32 8.68
CA THR A 243 -4.92 -0.18 8.32
C THR A 243 -4.11 -1.06 9.24
N ARG A 244 -3.47 -2.08 8.67
CA ARG A 244 -2.57 -3.00 9.37
C ARG A 244 -1.14 -2.55 9.18
N VAL A 245 -0.41 -2.46 10.29
CA VAL A 245 1.00 -2.08 10.30
C VAL A 245 1.78 -3.16 11.03
N THR A 246 2.76 -3.72 10.34
CA THR A 246 3.69 -4.70 10.91
C THR A 246 5.09 -4.10 10.89
N VAL A 247 5.83 -4.22 11.98
CA VAL A 247 7.22 -3.80 12.10
C VAL A 247 8.09 -5.04 12.24
N ALA A 248 9.12 -5.14 11.38
CA ALA A 248 10.15 -6.15 11.51
C ALA A 248 11.54 -5.51 11.68
N ARG A 249 12.45 -6.21 12.33
CA ARG A 249 13.82 -5.76 12.60
C ARG A 249 14.81 -6.87 12.41
N VAL A 250 16.07 -6.48 12.19
CA VAL A 250 17.18 -7.42 12.20
C VAL A 250 17.43 -7.86 13.65
N VAL A 251 17.27 -9.15 13.89
CA VAL A 251 17.63 -9.77 15.18
C VAL A 251 19.06 -10.34 15.10
N ARG A 252 19.82 -10.13 16.18
CA ARG A 252 21.21 -10.57 16.32
C ARG A 252 21.30 -11.84 17.13
#